data_6f6d8acff1287c38de79b3c7887d7ffb
#
_entry.id   6f6d8acff1287c38de79b3c7887d7ffb
#
_cell.length_a   1.000
_cell.length_b   1.000
_cell.length_c   1.000
_cell.angle_alpha   90.00
_cell.angle_beta   90.00
_cell.angle_gamma   90.00
#
_symmetry.space_group_name_H-M   'P 1'
#
loop_
_entity.id
_entity.type
_entity.pdbx_description
1 polymer ?
#
loop_
_entity_poly.entity_id
_entity_poly.type
_entity_poly.pdbx_seq_one_letter_code
_entity_poly.pdbx_strand_id
1 'polypeptide(L)'
;MSDAVVLQSLASSLQQPFYVMASAHLFRGNRLLAWVLRRLGAFSVYREGVDRVAIQKGIDILVQGDRPLVLFPEGALSHANDHLNVLQEGVSFIARSAAAKLEKSADAANRPTAEKVYTVPVAIRYVYAGDIEATAGAMLDNIERRLSWQPQKGQCLVQRIYRVGNALLSLKEQEYLGQSQTGTLDERLDRLINHILVPLESEWCGGPKAGTAILRVKEIRRAILPAMIDGQLTSDEMERRWRQLTAAGFAQSLSLYPSRYVITHPTVDRILETVERFNEHLNGDETPHGPMKAIIQVGDPIEVCPKRDRNAKSDPLMAAIECALKSLLEKNRSECVMYDIKKATPSESSLPV
;
A
#
# COMPACT_ATOMS: atom_id res chain seq x y z
N MET A 1 5.48 7.27 -6.06
CA MET A 1 6.03 8.67 -6.05
C MET A 1 4.97 9.76 -6.13
N SER A 2 3.81 9.51 -6.70
CA SER A 2 2.71 10.49 -6.89
C SER A 2 2.24 11.15 -5.58
N ASP A 3 2.05 10.38 -4.50
CA ASP A 3 1.53 10.90 -3.23
C ASP A 3 2.41 12.00 -2.62
N ALA A 4 3.73 11.89 -2.76
CA ALA A 4 4.64 12.92 -2.27
C ALA A 4 4.47 14.27 -3.00
N VAL A 5 4.22 14.23 -4.32
CA VAL A 5 3.96 15.42 -5.14
C VAL A 5 2.62 16.03 -4.78
N VAL A 6 1.60 15.18 -4.58
CA VAL A 6 0.25 15.59 -4.18
C VAL A 6 0.26 16.23 -2.79
N LEU A 7 1.00 15.65 -1.84
CA LEU A 7 1.18 16.23 -0.50
C LEU A 7 1.94 17.56 -0.54
N GLN A 8 2.93 17.70 -1.43
CA GLN A 8 3.61 19.00 -1.61
C GLN A 8 2.67 20.07 -2.17
N SER A 9 1.76 19.70 -3.08
CA SER A 9 0.72 20.60 -3.57
C SER A 9 -0.24 21.02 -2.45
N LEU A 10 -0.65 20.08 -1.58
CA LEU A 10 -1.47 20.37 -0.41
C LEU A 10 -0.74 21.31 0.58
N ALA A 11 0.53 21.04 0.88
CA ALA A 11 1.36 21.89 1.73
C ALA A 11 1.47 23.32 1.18
N SER A 12 1.64 23.44 -0.13
CA SER A 12 1.70 24.76 -0.81
C SER A 12 0.37 25.50 -0.72
N SER A 13 -0.76 24.81 -0.90
CA SER A 13 -2.10 25.39 -0.80
C SER A 13 -2.41 25.89 0.62
N LEU A 14 -1.93 25.17 1.63
CA LEU A 14 -2.09 25.53 3.05
C LEU A 14 -1.02 26.51 3.54
N GLN A 15 -0.01 26.83 2.72
CA GLN A 15 1.17 27.60 3.10
C GLN A 15 1.87 27.06 4.36
N GLN A 16 1.75 25.77 4.59
CA GLN A 16 2.30 25.07 5.75
C GLN A 16 3.09 23.84 5.34
N PRO A 17 4.40 23.81 5.56
CA PRO A 17 5.21 22.64 5.27
C PRO A 17 4.90 21.51 6.25
N PHE A 18 5.01 20.25 5.76
CA PHE A 18 4.76 19.05 6.54
C PHE A 18 6.06 18.34 6.89
N TYR A 19 6.06 17.61 8.02
CA TYR A 19 6.98 16.49 8.21
C TYR A 19 6.37 15.22 7.62
N VAL A 20 7.20 14.41 6.97
CA VAL A 20 6.74 13.16 6.34
C VAL A 20 7.62 12.00 6.80
N MET A 21 7.01 10.97 7.38
CA MET A 21 7.71 9.73 7.69
C MET A 21 7.77 8.87 6.42
N ALA A 22 8.98 8.73 5.84
CA ALA A 22 9.20 8.07 4.57
C ALA A 22 10.13 6.86 4.70
N SER A 23 9.95 5.86 3.83
CA SER A 23 10.73 4.62 3.90
C SER A 23 12.23 4.83 3.72
N ALA A 24 13.03 4.10 4.48
CA ALA A 24 14.49 4.21 4.53
C ALA A 24 15.19 4.01 3.18
N HIS A 25 14.63 3.20 2.28
CA HIS A 25 15.21 2.96 0.96
C HIS A 25 15.30 4.24 0.10
N LEU A 26 14.39 5.21 0.27
CA LEU A 26 14.42 6.49 -0.44
C LEU A 26 15.64 7.35 -0.09
N PHE A 27 16.26 7.10 1.06
CA PHE A 27 17.42 7.85 1.56
C PHE A 27 18.77 7.16 1.28
N ARG A 28 18.78 5.92 0.74
CA ARG A 28 20.01 5.12 0.57
C ARG A 28 20.65 5.24 -0.81
N GLY A 29 19.87 5.37 -1.88
CA GLY A 29 20.37 5.28 -3.25
C GLY A 29 21.11 6.53 -3.75
N ASN A 30 20.62 7.73 -3.43
CA ASN A 30 21.14 9.00 -3.94
C ASN A 30 21.27 10.02 -2.82
N ARG A 31 22.50 10.43 -2.52
CA ARG A 31 22.82 11.37 -1.43
C ARG A 31 22.17 12.75 -1.65
N LEU A 32 22.10 13.22 -2.89
CA LEU A 32 21.46 14.50 -3.24
C LEU A 32 19.95 14.41 -3.01
N LEU A 33 19.30 13.36 -3.47
CA LEU A 33 17.87 13.13 -3.22
C LEU A 33 17.58 13.04 -1.72
N ALA A 34 18.39 12.29 -0.97
CA ALA A 34 18.25 12.18 0.48
C ALA A 34 18.39 13.55 1.19
N TRP A 35 19.29 14.40 0.71
CA TRP A 35 19.44 15.77 1.22
C TRP A 35 18.22 16.62 0.91
N VAL A 36 17.71 16.59 -0.33
CA VAL A 36 16.50 17.32 -0.73
C VAL A 36 15.30 16.86 0.10
N LEU A 37 15.07 15.55 0.23
CA LEU A 37 13.97 15.00 1.02
C LEU A 37 14.01 15.49 2.47
N ARG A 38 15.19 15.49 3.10
CA ARG A 38 15.34 16.01 4.47
C ARG A 38 15.04 17.51 4.57
N ARG A 39 15.43 18.28 3.57
CA ARG A 39 15.12 19.74 3.51
C ARG A 39 13.62 20.00 3.36
N LEU A 40 12.92 19.11 2.66
CA LEU A 40 11.46 19.15 2.51
C LEU A 40 10.70 18.62 3.75
N GLY A 41 11.42 18.21 4.81
CA GLY A 41 10.81 17.73 6.05
C GLY A 41 10.62 16.22 6.13
N ALA A 42 11.09 15.44 5.13
CA ALA A 42 11.01 14.00 5.20
C ALA A 42 12.10 13.41 6.11
N PHE A 43 11.75 12.40 6.90
CA PHE A 43 12.69 11.61 7.67
C PHE A 43 12.47 10.12 7.49
N SER A 44 13.55 9.38 7.64
CA SER A 44 13.61 7.93 7.36
C SER A 44 12.93 7.11 8.43
N VAL A 45 12.20 6.07 8.02
CA VAL A 45 11.70 5.00 8.89
C VAL A 45 12.00 3.62 8.27
N TYR A 46 12.47 2.70 9.09
CA TYR A 46 12.55 1.29 8.75
C TYR A 46 11.21 0.62 8.97
N ARG A 47 10.54 0.22 7.87
CA ARG A 47 9.21 -0.38 7.93
C ARG A 47 9.22 -1.85 8.35
N GLU A 48 10.37 -2.48 8.29
CA GLU A 48 10.57 -3.91 8.53
C GLU A 48 10.75 -4.27 10.01
N GLY A 49 10.62 -3.29 10.90
CA GLY A 49 10.78 -3.50 12.34
C GLY A 49 10.17 -2.37 13.16
N VAL A 50 10.46 -2.37 14.45
CA VAL A 50 10.10 -1.25 15.33
C VAL A 50 11.25 -0.25 15.32
N ASP A 51 11.18 0.75 14.45
CA ASP A 51 12.14 1.85 14.41
C ASP A 51 11.85 2.85 15.55
N ARG A 52 12.45 2.57 16.72
CA ARG A 52 12.27 3.41 17.92
C ARG A 52 12.73 4.84 17.71
N VAL A 53 13.77 5.06 16.89
CA VAL A 53 14.31 6.40 16.61
C VAL A 53 13.33 7.20 15.78
N ALA A 54 12.78 6.61 14.71
CA ALA A 54 11.79 7.27 13.88
C ALA A 54 10.47 7.53 14.62
N ILE A 55 10.03 6.57 15.44
CA ILE A 55 8.84 6.72 16.31
C ILE A 55 9.04 7.86 17.30
N GLN A 56 10.19 7.88 18.00
CA GLN A 56 10.49 8.94 18.97
C GLN A 56 10.54 10.30 18.30
N LYS A 57 11.17 10.40 17.12
CA LYS A 57 11.18 11.64 16.32
C LYS A 57 9.77 12.10 15.94
N GLY A 58 8.89 11.17 15.54
CA GLY A 58 7.49 11.49 15.25
C GLY A 58 6.75 12.04 16.46
N ILE A 59 6.96 11.45 17.64
CA ILE A 59 6.40 11.93 18.90
C ILE A 59 6.92 13.34 19.25
N ASP A 60 8.22 13.58 19.09
CA ASP A 60 8.83 14.85 19.43
C ASP A 60 8.36 15.98 18.49
N ILE A 61 8.16 15.69 17.19
CA ILE A 61 7.55 16.61 16.21
C ILE A 61 6.15 17.03 16.67
N LEU A 62 5.31 16.07 17.09
CA LEU A 62 3.96 16.36 17.55
C LEU A 62 3.94 17.14 18.86
N VAL A 63 4.87 16.87 19.77
CA VAL A 63 5.01 17.62 21.04
C VAL A 63 5.51 19.03 20.78
N GLN A 64 6.37 19.23 19.80
CA GLN A 64 6.88 20.54 19.40
C GLN A 64 5.79 21.40 18.73
N GLY A 65 4.89 20.77 17.95
CA GLY A 65 3.69 21.42 17.40
C GLY A 65 3.94 22.44 16.30
N ASP A 66 5.16 22.54 15.73
CA ASP A 66 5.51 23.53 14.72
C ASP A 66 4.96 23.21 13.33
N ARG A 67 4.81 21.92 13.00
CA ARG A 67 4.34 21.42 11.70
C ARG A 67 3.56 20.11 11.83
N PRO A 68 2.56 19.88 10.97
CA PRO A 68 1.89 18.60 10.90
C PRO A 68 2.84 17.46 10.50
N LEU A 69 2.61 16.27 11.08
CA LEU A 69 3.29 15.05 10.72
C LEU A 69 2.40 14.19 9.83
N VAL A 70 2.86 13.86 8.63
CA VAL A 70 2.16 12.97 7.69
C VAL A 70 2.65 11.54 7.90
N LEU A 71 1.70 10.63 8.08
CA LEU A 71 1.90 9.20 8.20
C LEU A 71 1.02 8.47 7.20
N PHE A 72 1.57 7.44 6.54
CA PHE A 72 0.83 6.53 5.68
C PHE A 72 0.48 5.26 6.47
N PRO A 73 -0.77 5.12 6.94
CA PRO A 73 -1.11 4.11 7.94
C PRO A 73 -1.13 2.68 7.40
N GLU A 74 -1.24 2.46 6.10
CA GLU A 74 -1.26 1.12 5.50
C GLU A 74 0.09 0.40 5.60
N GLY A 75 1.19 1.15 5.68
CA GLY A 75 2.54 0.59 5.82
C GLY A 75 3.04 -0.22 4.63
N ALA A 76 2.28 -0.30 3.55
CA ALA A 76 2.60 -0.95 2.29
C ALA A 76 2.19 -0.07 1.11
N LEU A 77 2.83 -0.27 -0.03
CA LEU A 77 2.39 0.36 -1.29
C LEU A 77 1.30 -0.52 -1.90
N SER A 78 0.18 0.08 -2.22
CA SER A 78 -0.93 -0.55 -2.96
C SER A 78 -1.17 0.22 -4.25
N HIS A 79 -1.46 -0.52 -5.33
CA HIS A 79 -1.88 0.09 -6.59
C HIS A 79 -3.41 0.30 -6.66
N ALA A 80 -4.15 -0.21 -5.66
CA ALA A 80 -5.59 -0.03 -5.58
C ALA A 80 -5.92 1.28 -4.86
N ASN A 81 -6.17 2.34 -5.61
CA ASN A 81 -6.32 3.69 -5.05
C ASN A 81 -7.70 3.95 -4.42
N ASP A 82 -8.67 3.08 -4.62
CA ASP A 82 -10.00 3.17 -4.01
C ASP A 82 -10.28 2.07 -2.95
N HIS A 83 -9.25 1.31 -2.58
CA HIS A 83 -9.32 0.26 -1.58
C HIS A 83 -8.40 0.58 -0.40
N LEU A 84 -8.97 0.66 0.80
CA LEU A 84 -8.20 0.88 2.02
C LEU A 84 -7.78 -0.47 2.61
N ASN A 85 -6.48 -0.70 2.69
CA ASN A 85 -5.91 -1.89 3.35
C ASN A 85 -5.95 -1.76 4.87
N VAL A 86 -5.54 -2.82 5.56
CA VAL A 86 -5.47 -2.86 7.02
C VAL A 86 -4.49 -1.80 7.53
N LEU A 87 -4.96 -0.93 8.42
CA LEU A 87 -4.17 0.14 8.99
C LEU A 87 -3.25 -0.36 10.10
N GLN A 88 -2.04 0.18 10.16
CA GLN A 88 -1.03 -0.14 11.18
C GLN A 88 -1.24 0.72 12.43
N GLU A 89 -1.17 0.12 13.62
CA GLU A 89 -1.34 0.81 14.91
C GLU A 89 -0.26 1.86 15.23
N GLY A 90 0.77 1.98 14.41
CA GLY A 90 1.85 2.97 14.61
C GLY A 90 1.36 4.40 14.69
N VAL A 91 0.30 4.75 13.96
CA VAL A 91 -0.30 6.09 13.97
C VAL A 91 -0.88 6.41 15.35
N SER A 92 -1.73 5.53 15.88
CA SER A 92 -2.35 5.73 17.20
C SER A 92 -1.30 5.73 18.33
N PHE A 93 -0.27 4.89 18.20
CA PHE A 93 0.82 4.85 19.18
C PHE A 93 1.58 6.17 19.25
N ILE A 94 2.00 6.72 18.10
CA ILE A 94 2.73 8.01 18.03
C ILE A 94 1.85 9.15 18.56
N ALA A 95 0.60 9.23 18.09
CA ALA A 95 -0.32 10.29 18.47
C ALA A 95 -0.66 10.28 19.98
N ARG A 96 -0.97 9.10 20.54
CA ARG A 96 -1.26 8.96 21.98
C ARG A 96 -0.04 9.23 22.85
N SER A 97 1.15 8.80 22.41
CA SER A 97 2.40 9.06 23.15
C SER A 97 2.73 10.54 23.20
N ALA A 98 2.47 11.28 22.12
CA ALA A 98 2.62 12.73 22.09
C ALA A 98 1.59 13.41 23.02
N ALA A 99 0.31 13.03 22.94
CA ALA A 99 -0.74 13.54 23.80
C ALA A 99 -0.44 13.30 25.29
N ALA A 100 0.03 12.12 25.66
CA ALA A 100 0.42 11.81 27.02
C ALA A 100 1.65 12.61 27.52
N LYS A 101 2.60 12.94 26.63
CA LYS A 101 3.72 13.82 26.98
C LYS A 101 3.25 15.26 27.23
N LEU A 102 2.36 15.78 26.38
CA LEU A 102 1.79 17.12 26.54
C LEU A 102 0.98 17.24 27.84
N GLU A 103 0.15 16.23 28.16
CA GLU A 103 -0.60 16.17 29.44
C GLU A 103 0.34 16.24 30.63
N LYS A 104 1.37 15.41 30.69
CA LYS A 104 2.37 15.40 31.77
C LYS A 104 3.14 16.74 31.87
N SER A 105 3.44 17.37 30.73
CA SER A 105 4.13 18.65 30.72
C SER A 105 3.25 19.80 31.23
N ALA A 106 1.94 19.75 30.96
CA ALA A 106 0.97 20.71 31.48
C ALA A 106 0.81 20.54 32.99
N ASP A 107 0.69 19.30 33.50
CA ASP A 107 0.62 19.00 34.92
C ASP A 107 1.87 19.50 35.67
N ALA A 108 3.05 19.21 35.13
CA ALA A 108 4.31 19.67 35.71
C ALA A 108 4.47 21.19 35.74
N ALA A 109 3.88 21.89 34.74
CA ALA A 109 3.90 23.35 34.63
C ALA A 109 2.70 24.02 35.32
N ASN A 110 1.83 23.26 35.99
CA ASN A 110 0.62 23.77 36.65
C ASN A 110 -0.29 24.56 35.70
N ARG A 111 -0.34 24.15 34.39
CA ARG A 111 -1.18 24.80 33.37
C ARG A 111 -2.60 24.21 33.44
N PRO A 112 -3.66 25.02 33.31
CA PRO A 112 -5.05 24.54 33.46
C PRO A 112 -5.50 23.60 32.34
N THR A 113 -4.85 23.65 31.15
CA THR A 113 -5.17 22.79 30.00
C THR A 113 -3.90 22.37 29.28
N ALA A 114 -3.80 21.07 28.94
CA ALA A 114 -2.77 20.57 28.04
C ALA A 114 -3.13 20.90 26.58
N GLU A 115 -2.11 21.12 25.76
CA GLU A 115 -2.26 21.18 24.30
C GLU A 115 -2.75 19.84 23.78
N LYS A 116 -3.67 19.85 22.83
CA LYS A 116 -4.31 18.66 22.29
C LYS A 116 -3.64 18.21 21.01
N VAL A 117 -3.57 16.89 20.83
CA VAL A 117 -3.15 16.26 19.57
C VAL A 117 -4.39 15.83 18.79
N TYR A 118 -4.37 16.08 17.48
CA TYR A 118 -5.42 15.69 16.56
C TYR A 118 -4.85 14.81 15.46
N THR A 119 -5.64 13.83 15.00
CA THR A 119 -5.39 13.14 13.74
C THR A 119 -6.38 13.65 12.70
N VAL A 120 -5.87 14.03 11.53
CA VAL A 120 -6.68 14.52 10.41
C VAL A 120 -6.61 13.47 9.29
N PRO A 121 -7.70 12.74 9.02
CA PRO A 121 -7.75 11.80 7.91
C PRO A 121 -7.71 12.53 6.58
N VAL A 122 -6.81 12.10 5.68
CA VAL A 122 -6.70 12.65 4.33
C VAL A 122 -6.76 11.52 3.32
N ALA A 123 -7.74 11.55 2.44
CA ALA A 123 -7.87 10.61 1.32
C ALA A 123 -7.33 11.26 0.04
N ILE A 124 -6.48 10.50 -0.66
CA ILE A 124 -5.97 10.87 -1.99
C ILE A 124 -6.54 9.85 -2.97
N ARG A 125 -7.12 10.33 -4.06
CA ARG A 125 -7.62 9.51 -5.15
C ARG A 125 -7.08 10.01 -6.47
N TYR A 126 -6.67 9.08 -7.31
CA TYR A 126 -6.25 9.34 -8.68
C TYR A 126 -7.34 8.89 -9.63
N VAL A 127 -7.77 9.78 -10.53
CA VAL A 127 -8.76 9.51 -11.57
C VAL A 127 -8.08 9.67 -12.92
N TYR A 128 -8.18 8.65 -13.74
CA TYR A 128 -7.64 8.69 -15.09
C TYR A 128 -8.50 9.54 -16.01
N ALA A 129 -7.88 10.47 -16.73
CA ALA A 129 -8.56 11.44 -17.60
C ALA A 129 -8.27 11.24 -19.09
N GLY A 130 -7.63 10.12 -19.45
CA GLY A 130 -7.30 9.79 -20.84
C GLY A 130 -8.27 8.80 -21.48
N ASP A 131 -7.91 8.32 -22.67
CA ASP A 131 -8.63 7.26 -23.37
C ASP A 131 -8.16 5.88 -22.87
N ILE A 132 -9.01 5.22 -22.10
CA ILE A 132 -8.71 3.92 -21.51
C ILE A 132 -8.61 2.80 -22.55
N GLU A 133 -9.44 2.84 -23.60
CA GLU A 133 -9.39 1.83 -24.65
C GLU A 133 -8.06 1.88 -25.40
N ALA A 134 -7.60 3.08 -25.75
CA ALA A 134 -6.32 3.25 -26.39
C ALA A 134 -5.17 2.85 -25.47
N THR A 135 -5.15 3.33 -24.22
CA THR A 135 -4.02 3.13 -23.30
C THR A 135 -3.95 1.70 -22.78
N ALA A 136 -4.98 1.21 -22.11
CA ALA A 136 -4.98 -0.14 -21.57
C ALA A 136 -5.00 -1.20 -22.69
N GLY A 137 -5.66 -0.90 -23.82
CA GLY A 137 -5.65 -1.77 -24.99
C GLY A 137 -4.25 -1.98 -25.56
N ALA A 138 -3.47 -0.90 -25.74
CA ALA A 138 -2.08 -0.99 -26.21
C ALA A 138 -1.18 -1.74 -25.22
N MET A 139 -1.37 -1.53 -23.93
CA MET A 139 -0.63 -2.26 -22.88
C MET A 139 -0.96 -3.76 -22.91
N LEU A 140 -2.26 -4.12 -22.97
CA LEU A 140 -2.68 -5.51 -23.08
C LEU A 140 -2.20 -6.16 -24.37
N ASP A 141 -2.19 -5.45 -25.51
CA ASP A 141 -1.59 -5.94 -26.76
C ASP A 141 -0.11 -6.31 -26.56
N ASN A 142 0.63 -5.51 -25.83
CA ASN A 142 2.04 -5.78 -25.53
C ASN A 142 2.20 -7.00 -24.59
N ILE A 143 1.41 -7.06 -23.53
CA ILE A 143 1.42 -8.17 -22.58
C ILE A 143 1.05 -9.50 -23.27
N GLU A 144 -0.01 -9.50 -24.09
CA GLU A 144 -0.45 -10.69 -24.82
C GLU A 144 0.62 -11.19 -25.80
N ARG A 145 1.30 -10.28 -26.55
CA ARG A 145 2.44 -10.67 -27.40
C ARG A 145 3.59 -11.28 -26.61
N ARG A 146 3.90 -10.77 -25.42
CA ARG A 146 4.93 -11.36 -24.53
C ARG A 146 4.57 -12.74 -24.03
N LEU A 147 3.28 -13.01 -23.85
CA LEU A 147 2.76 -14.33 -23.55
C LEU A 147 2.68 -15.24 -24.80
N SER A 148 3.22 -14.79 -25.94
CA SER A 148 3.15 -15.45 -27.25
C SER A 148 1.71 -15.62 -27.76
N TRP A 149 0.82 -14.71 -27.35
CA TRP A 149 -0.58 -14.70 -27.80
C TRP A 149 -0.82 -13.69 -28.91
N GLN A 150 -1.84 -13.96 -29.72
CA GLN A 150 -2.38 -12.93 -30.61
C GLN A 150 -3.24 -11.94 -29.80
N PRO A 151 -3.06 -10.62 -29.99
CA PRO A 151 -3.87 -9.61 -29.31
C PRO A 151 -5.37 -9.80 -29.56
N GLN A 152 -6.14 -9.89 -28.47
CA GLN A 152 -7.57 -10.17 -28.51
C GLN A 152 -8.42 -8.90 -28.62
N LYS A 153 -8.19 -8.11 -29.65
CA LYS A 153 -8.84 -6.80 -29.89
C LYS A 153 -10.38 -6.86 -30.02
N GLY A 154 -10.95 -8.04 -30.25
CA GLY A 154 -12.39 -8.25 -30.27
C GLY A 154 -13.03 -8.48 -28.90
N GLN A 155 -12.23 -8.57 -27.83
CA GLN A 155 -12.72 -8.72 -26.46
C GLN A 155 -12.60 -7.39 -25.71
N CYS A 156 -13.53 -7.15 -24.76
CA CYS A 156 -13.45 -5.98 -23.91
C CYS A 156 -12.25 -6.05 -22.95
N LEU A 157 -11.80 -4.88 -22.46
CA LEU A 157 -10.65 -4.80 -21.57
C LEU A 157 -10.77 -5.70 -20.33
N VAL A 158 -11.95 -5.77 -19.72
CA VAL A 158 -12.20 -6.59 -18.53
C VAL A 158 -11.99 -8.08 -18.82
N GLN A 159 -12.47 -8.58 -19.95
CA GLN A 159 -12.27 -9.99 -20.36
C GLN A 159 -10.79 -10.29 -20.62
N ARG A 160 -10.08 -9.37 -21.30
CA ARG A 160 -8.65 -9.48 -21.56
C ARG A 160 -7.84 -9.49 -20.26
N ILE A 161 -8.15 -8.57 -19.33
CA ILE A 161 -7.54 -8.50 -17.99
C ILE A 161 -7.70 -9.81 -17.25
N TYR A 162 -8.92 -10.36 -17.21
CA TYR A 162 -9.17 -11.62 -16.52
C TYR A 162 -8.38 -12.78 -17.12
N ARG A 163 -8.32 -12.86 -18.46
CA ARG A 163 -7.57 -13.89 -19.18
C ARG A 163 -6.06 -13.76 -18.91
N VAL A 164 -5.50 -12.56 -19.01
CA VAL A 164 -4.09 -12.29 -18.72
C VAL A 164 -3.77 -12.59 -17.26
N GLY A 165 -4.60 -12.14 -16.32
CA GLY A 165 -4.40 -12.39 -14.89
C GLY A 165 -4.35 -13.89 -14.55
N ASN A 166 -5.27 -14.68 -15.11
CA ASN A 166 -5.24 -16.14 -14.94
C ASN A 166 -3.98 -16.79 -15.52
N ALA A 167 -3.51 -16.32 -16.68
CA ALA A 167 -2.29 -16.85 -17.27
C ALA A 167 -1.05 -16.50 -16.43
N LEU A 168 -0.95 -15.26 -15.95
CA LEU A 168 0.16 -14.84 -15.09
C LEU A 168 0.17 -15.63 -13.77
N LEU A 169 -1.01 -15.86 -13.17
CA LEU A 169 -1.13 -16.69 -11.99
C LEU A 169 -0.69 -18.12 -12.29
N SER A 170 -1.13 -18.72 -13.41
CA SER A 170 -0.73 -20.09 -13.81
C SER A 170 0.78 -20.20 -14.02
N LEU A 171 1.44 -19.19 -14.58
CA LEU A 171 2.90 -19.16 -14.71
C LEU A 171 3.59 -19.16 -13.34
N LYS A 172 3.05 -18.39 -12.39
CA LYS A 172 3.59 -18.37 -11.02
C LYS A 172 3.31 -19.64 -10.24
N GLU A 173 2.15 -20.25 -10.44
CA GLU A 173 1.86 -21.57 -9.89
C GLU A 173 2.83 -22.64 -10.45
N GLN A 174 3.13 -22.58 -11.76
CA GLN A 174 4.13 -23.47 -12.35
C GLN A 174 5.51 -23.27 -11.73
N GLU A 175 5.92 -22.03 -11.50
CA GLU A 175 7.21 -21.68 -10.89
C GLU A 175 7.32 -22.18 -9.45
N TYR A 176 6.30 -21.95 -8.62
CA TYR A 176 6.35 -22.23 -7.19
C TYR A 176 5.80 -23.60 -6.78
N LEU A 177 4.77 -24.12 -7.50
CA LEU A 177 4.06 -25.34 -7.18
C LEU A 177 4.35 -26.49 -8.16
N GLY A 178 5.11 -26.21 -9.23
CA GLY A 178 5.44 -27.17 -10.27
C GLY A 178 4.30 -27.47 -11.26
N GLN A 179 3.10 -26.97 -11.01
CA GLN A 179 1.93 -27.16 -11.90
C GLN A 179 0.86 -26.10 -11.67
N SER A 180 0.12 -25.75 -12.72
CA SER A 180 -1.05 -24.88 -12.63
C SER A 180 -2.13 -25.50 -11.74
N GLN A 181 -2.81 -24.69 -10.97
CA GLN A 181 -3.83 -25.13 -10.01
C GLN A 181 -5.24 -24.97 -10.58
N THR A 182 -6.19 -25.72 -10.03
CA THR A 182 -7.62 -25.62 -10.29
C THR A 182 -8.33 -24.91 -9.13
N GLY A 183 -9.53 -24.41 -9.37
CA GLY A 183 -10.34 -23.69 -8.38
C GLY A 183 -10.54 -22.21 -8.75
N THR A 184 -11.21 -21.50 -7.88
CA THR A 184 -11.43 -20.04 -8.03
C THR A 184 -10.13 -19.25 -7.93
N LEU A 185 -10.13 -18.04 -8.43
CA LEU A 185 -8.95 -17.16 -8.38
C LEU A 185 -8.50 -16.91 -6.93
N ASP A 186 -9.45 -16.73 -6.00
CA ASP A 186 -9.16 -16.54 -4.57
C ASP A 186 -8.48 -17.78 -3.96
N GLU A 187 -9.03 -18.98 -4.18
CA GLU A 187 -8.44 -20.23 -3.68
C GLU A 187 -7.03 -20.47 -4.22
N ARG A 188 -6.80 -20.12 -5.48
CA ARG A 188 -5.50 -20.27 -6.14
C ARG A 188 -4.48 -19.27 -5.57
N LEU A 189 -4.88 -18.02 -5.39
CA LEU A 189 -4.04 -16.98 -4.77
C LEU A 189 -3.69 -17.36 -3.33
N ASP A 190 -4.67 -17.75 -2.52
CA ASP A 190 -4.45 -18.15 -1.12
C ASP A 190 -3.51 -19.35 -1.01
N ARG A 191 -3.66 -20.33 -1.89
CA ARG A 191 -2.79 -21.51 -1.95
C ARG A 191 -1.35 -21.13 -2.28
N LEU A 192 -1.16 -20.26 -3.28
CA LEU A 192 0.17 -19.78 -3.68
C LEU A 192 0.82 -18.93 -2.57
N ILE A 193 0.08 -18.00 -1.97
CA ILE A 193 0.55 -17.16 -0.86
C ILE A 193 0.98 -18.05 0.32
N ASN A 194 0.15 -19.03 0.71
CA ASN A 194 0.47 -19.93 1.82
C ASN A 194 1.66 -20.83 1.50
N HIS A 195 1.78 -21.33 0.26
CA HIS A 195 2.93 -22.12 -0.15
C HIS A 195 4.24 -21.35 -0.02
N ILE A 196 4.23 -20.05 -0.30
CA ILE A 196 5.42 -19.20 -0.17
C ILE A 196 5.69 -18.83 1.31
N LEU A 197 4.67 -18.44 2.07
CA LEU A 197 4.87 -17.89 3.40
C LEU A 197 5.06 -18.96 4.49
N VAL A 198 4.34 -20.07 4.46
CA VAL A 198 4.39 -21.07 5.54
C VAL A 198 5.79 -21.66 5.77
N PRO A 199 6.58 -22.02 4.75
CA PRO A 199 7.97 -22.46 4.96
C PRO A 199 8.84 -21.38 5.60
N LEU A 200 8.71 -20.13 5.17
CA LEU A 200 9.46 -19.00 5.72
C LEU A 200 9.09 -18.71 7.17
N GLU A 201 7.81 -18.80 7.51
CA GLU A 201 7.33 -18.66 8.89
C GLU A 201 7.82 -19.79 9.79
N SER A 202 7.85 -21.02 9.26
CA SER A 202 8.38 -22.16 9.99
C SER A 202 9.86 -22.02 10.30
N GLU A 203 10.64 -21.53 9.34
CA GLU A 203 12.08 -21.31 9.50
C GLU A 203 12.38 -20.12 10.42
N TRP A 204 11.68 -18.99 10.24
CA TRP A 204 12.09 -17.72 10.86
C TRP A 204 11.24 -17.30 12.06
N CYS A 205 10.01 -17.77 12.15
CA CYS A 205 9.04 -17.30 13.13
C CYS A 205 8.54 -18.37 14.09
N GLY A 206 9.11 -19.59 14.01
CA GLY A 206 8.74 -20.71 14.88
C GLY A 206 7.40 -21.37 14.51
N GLY A 207 6.93 -21.22 13.29
CA GLY A 207 5.73 -21.85 12.75
C GLY A 207 4.77 -20.89 12.05
N PRO A 208 3.72 -21.42 11.37
CA PRO A 208 2.76 -20.64 10.61
C PRO A 208 2.09 -19.56 11.47
N LYS A 209 1.89 -18.37 10.89
CA LYS A 209 1.28 -17.22 11.55
C LYS A 209 -0.14 -16.98 11.05
N ALA A 210 -1.00 -16.52 11.94
CA ALA A 210 -2.34 -16.06 11.60
C ALA A 210 -2.29 -14.59 11.12
N GLY A 211 -3.33 -14.18 10.38
CA GLY A 211 -3.51 -12.80 9.94
C GLY A 211 -3.28 -12.61 8.44
N THR A 212 -3.29 -11.35 8.01
CA THR A 212 -3.11 -10.98 6.60
C THR A 212 -1.67 -11.24 6.14
N ALA A 213 -1.47 -11.45 4.84
CA ALA A 213 -0.13 -11.63 4.27
C ALA A 213 0.81 -10.45 4.62
N ILE A 214 0.29 -9.23 4.71
CA ILE A 214 1.07 -8.05 5.12
C ILE A 214 1.68 -8.23 6.53
N LEU A 215 0.88 -8.67 7.50
CA LEU A 215 1.34 -8.90 8.87
C LEU A 215 2.33 -10.06 8.93
N ARG A 216 2.04 -11.14 8.23
CA ARG A 216 2.89 -12.33 8.15
C ARG A 216 4.26 -12.00 7.55
N VAL A 217 4.30 -11.28 6.45
CA VAL A 217 5.53 -10.83 5.80
C VAL A 217 6.32 -9.87 6.69
N LYS A 218 5.63 -9.00 7.45
CA LYS A 218 6.27 -8.12 8.42
C LYS A 218 7.03 -8.92 9.51
N GLU A 219 6.44 -9.99 10.04
CA GLU A 219 7.12 -10.84 11.02
C GLU A 219 8.33 -11.57 10.42
N ILE A 220 8.22 -12.09 9.19
CA ILE A 220 9.34 -12.71 8.46
C ILE A 220 10.48 -11.69 8.27
N ARG A 221 10.16 -10.48 7.79
CA ARG A 221 11.15 -9.41 7.61
C ARG A 221 11.83 -9.02 8.92
N ARG A 222 11.04 -8.93 9.99
CA ARG A 222 11.53 -8.63 11.33
C ARG A 222 12.54 -9.65 11.83
N ALA A 223 12.37 -10.92 11.48
CA ALA A 223 13.29 -11.99 11.87
C ALA A 223 14.56 -12.03 11.00
N ILE A 224 14.43 -11.77 9.70
CA ILE A 224 15.54 -11.92 8.74
C ILE A 224 16.48 -10.69 8.71
N LEU A 225 15.92 -9.47 8.65
CA LEU A 225 16.67 -8.26 8.31
C LEU A 225 17.72 -7.82 9.32
N PRO A 226 17.55 -7.96 10.64
CA PRO A 226 18.56 -7.48 11.59
C PRO A 226 19.96 -8.07 11.31
N ALA A 227 20.07 -9.38 11.13
CA ALA A 227 21.36 -10.02 10.86
C ALA A 227 21.94 -9.63 9.47
N MET A 228 21.11 -9.26 8.50
CA MET A 228 21.57 -8.75 7.19
C MET A 228 22.14 -7.33 7.31
N ILE A 229 21.62 -6.53 8.25
CA ILE A 229 22.09 -5.16 8.51
C ILE A 229 23.41 -5.18 9.27
N ASP A 230 23.57 -6.12 10.21
CA ASP A 230 24.79 -6.26 11.03
C ASP A 230 26.03 -6.68 10.21
N GLY A 231 25.85 -7.15 8.97
CA GLY A 231 26.91 -7.35 7.99
C GLY A 231 27.88 -8.51 8.28
N GLN A 232 27.52 -9.43 9.17
CA GLN A 232 28.35 -10.57 9.55
C GLN A 232 28.02 -11.88 8.80
N LEU A 233 27.13 -11.80 7.81
CA LEU A 233 26.68 -12.96 7.03
C LEU A 233 27.63 -13.27 5.87
N THR A 234 27.75 -14.54 5.51
CA THR A 234 28.42 -14.95 4.28
C THR A 234 27.64 -14.47 3.06
N SER A 235 28.32 -14.36 1.90
CA SER A 235 27.66 -13.95 0.65
C SER A 235 26.50 -14.87 0.28
N ASP A 236 26.67 -16.18 0.44
CA ASP A 236 25.64 -17.19 0.12
C ASP A 236 24.40 -17.06 1.02
N GLU A 237 24.62 -16.83 2.32
CA GLU A 237 23.53 -16.63 3.28
C GLU A 237 22.82 -15.28 3.04
N MET A 238 23.57 -14.24 2.66
CA MET A 238 22.98 -12.95 2.28
C MET A 238 22.08 -13.12 1.03
N GLU A 239 22.55 -13.81 0.01
CA GLU A 239 21.78 -14.07 -1.21
C GLU A 239 20.56 -14.95 -0.93
N ARG A 240 20.68 -15.98 -0.09
CA ARG A 240 19.57 -16.83 0.33
C ARG A 240 18.47 -15.98 0.99
N ARG A 241 18.82 -15.13 1.94
CA ARG A 241 17.85 -14.27 2.63
C ARG A 241 17.22 -13.24 1.69
N TRP A 242 17.97 -12.68 0.76
CA TRP A 242 17.40 -11.79 -0.26
C TRP A 242 16.36 -12.51 -1.12
N ARG A 243 16.62 -13.73 -1.56
CA ARG A 243 15.64 -14.55 -2.30
C ARG A 243 14.37 -14.81 -1.47
N GLN A 244 14.52 -15.14 -0.20
CA GLN A 244 13.39 -15.35 0.72
C GLN A 244 12.57 -14.08 0.93
N LEU A 245 13.22 -12.93 1.13
CA LEU A 245 12.55 -11.63 1.25
C LEU A 245 11.84 -11.22 -0.05
N THR A 246 12.41 -11.53 -1.20
CA THR A 246 11.79 -11.28 -2.51
C THR A 246 10.53 -12.13 -2.68
N ALA A 247 10.59 -13.42 -2.35
CA ALA A 247 9.44 -14.32 -2.39
C ALA A 247 8.32 -13.88 -1.41
N ALA A 248 8.69 -13.49 -0.18
CA ALA A 248 7.74 -12.93 0.78
C ALA A 248 7.11 -11.63 0.29
N GLY A 249 7.90 -10.74 -0.32
CA GLY A 249 7.43 -9.52 -0.95
C GLY A 249 6.45 -9.78 -2.09
N PHE A 250 6.72 -10.78 -2.90
CA PHE A 250 5.81 -11.22 -3.97
C PHE A 250 4.48 -11.75 -3.40
N ALA A 251 4.50 -12.60 -2.38
CA ALA A 251 3.28 -13.07 -1.70
C ALA A 251 2.47 -11.91 -1.12
N GLN A 252 3.14 -10.92 -0.51
CA GLN A 252 2.48 -9.70 -0.05
C GLN A 252 1.83 -8.94 -1.22
N SER A 253 2.53 -8.80 -2.34
CA SER A 253 2.02 -8.08 -3.51
C SER A 253 0.76 -8.73 -4.09
N LEU A 254 0.69 -10.06 -4.11
CA LEU A 254 -0.50 -10.80 -4.52
C LEU A 254 -1.70 -10.50 -3.62
N SER A 255 -1.48 -10.39 -2.30
CA SER A 255 -2.55 -10.15 -1.32
C SER A 255 -3.10 -8.72 -1.31
N LEU A 256 -2.37 -7.77 -1.89
CA LEU A 256 -2.77 -6.35 -1.94
C LEU A 256 -3.78 -6.05 -3.04
N TYR A 257 -4.11 -7.04 -3.86
CA TYR A 257 -5.01 -6.86 -4.99
C TYR A 257 -6.18 -7.85 -4.91
N PRO A 258 -7.40 -7.38 -4.64
CA PRO A 258 -8.56 -8.27 -4.58
C PRO A 258 -8.82 -8.93 -5.95
N SER A 259 -9.04 -10.23 -5.98
CA SER A 259 -9.27 -11.02 -7.20
C SER A 259 -10.43 -10.50 -8.06
N ARG A 260 -11.46 -9.94 -7.40
CA ARG A 260 -12.66 -9.39 -8.05
C ARG A 260 -12.62 -7.88 -8.24
N TYR A 261 -11.46 -7.23 -8.04
CA TYR A 261 -11.31 -5.77 -8.02
C TYR A 261 -11.91 -5.08 -9.25
N VAL A 262 -11.55 -5.54 -10.45
CA VAL A 262 -12.08 -4.98 -11.70
C VAL A 262 -13.53 -5.41 -11.95
N ILE A 263 -13.89 -6.65 -11.62
CA ILE A 263 -15.22 -7.20 -11.95
C ILE A 263 -16.31 -6.56 -11.11
N THR A 264 -16.07 -6.33 -9.81
CA THR A 264 -17.09 -5.78 -8.90
C THR A 264 -17.42 -4.32 -9.20
N HIS A 265 -16.43 -3.56 -9.67
CA HIS A 265 -16.59 -2.14 -10.02
C HIS A 265 -15.63 -1.80 -11.16
N PRO A 266 -16.04 -2.01 -12.41
CA PRO A 266 -15.20 -1.76 -13.59
C PRO A 266 -15.09 -0.26 -13.86
N THR A 267 -14.34 0.45 -13.02
CA THR A 267 -13.98 1.84 -13.31
C THR A 267 -12.77 1.90 -14.23
N VAL A 268 -12.65 2.99 -14.96
CA VAL A 268 -11.52 3.27 -15.82
C VAL A 268 -10.20 3.20 -15.05
N ASP A 269 -10.20 3.72 -13.82
CA ASP A 269 -9.02 3.72 -12.94
C ASP A 269 -8.59 2.30 -12.57
N ARG A 270 -9.53 1.44 -12.14
CA ARG A 270 -9.24 0.04 -11.78
C ARG A 270 -8.72 -0.78 -12.94
N ILE A 271 -9.22 -0.51 -14.16
CA ILE A 271 -8.73 -1.14 -15.38
C ILE A 271 -7.27 -0.75 -15.59
N LEU A 272 -6.95 0.55 -15.56
CA LEU A 272 -5.59 1.04 -15.77
C LEU A 272 -4.63 0.48 -14.73
N GLU A 273 -4.95 0.61 -13.45
CA GLU A 273 -4.15 0.11 -12.32
C GLU A 273 -3.83 -1.38 -12.46
N THR A 274 -4.83 -2.17 -12.88
CA THR A 274 -4.64 -3.62 -13.06
C THR A 274 -3.69 -3.93 -14.20
N VAL A 275 -3.82 -3.24 -15.32
CA VAL A 275 -2.97 -3.47 -16.50
C VAL A 275 -1.55 -2.96 -16.24
N GLU A 276 -1.38 -1.81 -15.57
CA GLU A 276 -0.09 -1.31 -15.13
C GLU A 276 0.62 -2.31 -14.22
N ARG A 277 -0.10 -2.90 -13.27
CA ARG A 277 0.43 -3.93 -12.39
C ARG A 277 0.87 -5.20 -13.14
N PHE A 278 0.09 -5.65 -14.12
CA PHE A 278 0.52 -6.78 -14.95
C PHE A 278 1.79 -6.45 -15.74
N ASN A 279 1.88 -5.22 -16.25
CA ASN A 279 3.05 -4.74 -16.95
C ASN A 279 4.28 -4.69 -16.03
N GLU A 280 4.13 -4.18 -14.81
CA GLU A 280 5.17 -4.16 -13.79
C GLU A 280 5.68 -5.58 -13.46
N HIS A 281 4.77 -6.53 -13.23
CA HIS A 281 5.16 -7.92 -12.96
C HIS A 281 5.92 -8.59 -14.10
N LEU A 282 5.63 -8.23 -15.35
CA LEU A 282 6.29 -8.80 -16.52
C LEU A 282 7.61 -8.09 -16.87
N ASN A 283 7.70 -6.81 -16.61
CA ASN A 283 8.79 -5.95 -17.10
C ASN A 283 9.69 -5.40 -16.00
N GLY A 284 9.24 -5.44 -14.74
CA GLY A 284 9.92 -4.78 -13.63
C GLY A 284 9.88 -3.25 -13.70
N ASP A 285 9.09 -2.68 -14.60
CA ASP A 285 9.04 -1.24 -14.87
C ASP A 285 7.71 -0.64 -14.36
N GLU A 286 7.81 0.28 -13.41
CA GLU A 286 6.69 1.12 -12.95
C GLU A 286 6.55 2.33 -13.89
N THR A 287 5.96 2.15 -15.07
CA THR A 287 5.69 3.27 -15.98
C THR A 287 4.25 3.76 -15.73
N PRO A 288 4.07 4.93 -15.08
CA PRO A 288 2.74 5.49 -14.90
C PRO A 288 2.19 6.02 -16.21
N HIS A 289 0.93 5.74 -16.49
CA HIS A 289 0.22 6.23 -17.66
C HIS A 289 -0.71 7.37 -17.25
N GLY A 290 -0.67 8.47 -17.96
CA GLY A 290 -1.47 9.66 -17.69
C GLY A 290 -2.21 10.14 -18.94
N PRO A 291 -3.06 11.15 -18.81
CA PRO A 291 -3.17 12.11 -17.72
C PRO A 291 -3.97 11.61 -16.51
N MET A 292 -3.54 11.99 -15.30
CA MET A 292 -4.22 11.68 -14.04
C MET A 292 -4.67 12.96 -13.33
N LYS A 293 -5.89 12.95 -12.78
CA LYS A 293 -6.40 13.98 -11.87
C LYS A 293 -6.26 13.46 -10.44
N ALA A 294 -5.52 14.14 -9.59
CA ALA A 294 -5.45 13.84 -8.16
C ALA A 294 -6.54 14.63 -7.41
N ILE A 295 -7.30 13.93 -6.60
CA ILE A 295 -8.35 14.49 -5.74
C ILE A 295 -7.91 14.28 -4.30
N ILE A 296 -7.80 15.37 -3.54
CA ILE A 296 -7.44 15.34 -2.13
C ILE A 296 -8.69 15.73 -1.34
N GLN A 297 -9.09 14.88 -0.39
CA GLN A 297 -10.12 15.22 0.58
C GLN A 297 -9.57 15.15 1.99
N VAL A 298 -9.80 16.24 2.73
CA VAL A 298 -9.42 16.40 4.12
C VAL A 298 -10.67 16.17 4.97
N GLY A 299 -10.59 15.26 5.92
CA GLY A 299 -11.66 14.99 6.86
C GLY A 299 -11.58 15.84 8.12
N ASP A 300 -12.56 15.66 8.99
CA ASP A 300 -12.62 16.37 10.26
C ASP A 300 -11.50 15.88 11.21
N PRO A 301 -10.95 16.78 12.05
CA PRO A 301 -9.94 16.42 13.03
C PRO A 301 -10.54 15.53 14.12
N ILE A 302 -9.85 14.43 14.43
CA ILE A 302 -10.18 13.49 15.49
C ILE A 302 -9.26 13.77 16.68
N GLU A 303 -9.83 14.18 17.80
CA GLU A 303 -9.07 14.43 19.04
C GLU A 303 -8.48 13.11 19.59
N VAL A 304 -7.22 13.15 19.98
CA VAL A 304 -6.49 11.98 20.46
C VAL A 304 -6.55 11.90 21.99
N CYS A 305 -7.26 10.91 22.52
CA CYS A 305 -7.20 10.61 23.94
C CYS A 305 -5.84 10.00 24.31
N PRO A 306 -5.10 10.52 25.31
CA PRO A 306 -3.80 9.98 25.73
C PRO A 306 -3.85 8.52 26.20
N LYS A 307 -4.96 8.13 26.79
CA LYS A 307 -5.17 6.78 27.37
C LYS A 307 -5.82 5.85 26.34
N ARG A 308 -5.21 4.68 26.12
CA ARG A 308 -5.85 3.61 25.35
C ARG A 308 -6.84 2.87 26.23
N ASP A 309 -8.04 2.64 25.74
CA ASP A 309 -8.95 1.68 26.37
C ASP A 309 -8.40 0.26 26.16
N ARG A 310 -7.94 -0.35 27.26
CA ARG A 310 -7.36 -1.70 27.25
C ARG A 310 -8.42 -2.80 27.14
N ASN A 311 -9.68 -2.49 27.39
CA ASN A 311 -10.79 -3.44 27.31
C ASN A 311 -11.38 -3.51 25.89
N ALA A 312 -11.09 -2.54 25.02
CA ALA A 312 -11.54 -2.54 23.64
C ALA A 312 -10.79 -3.60 22.82
N LYS A 313 -11.52 -4.40 22.05
CA LYS A 313 -10.95 -5.41 21.13
C LYS A 313 -10.04 -4.81 20.06
N SER A 314 -10.31 -3.59 19.62
CA SER A 314 -9.52 -2.79 18.68
C SER A 314 -9.31 -1.39 19.25
N ASP A 315 -8.25 -0.70 18.79
CA ASP A 315 -8.01 0.68 19.21
C ASP A 315 -9.12 1.61 18.68
N PRO A 316 -9.92 2.29 19.54
CA PRO A 316 -11.01 3.16 19.10
C PRO A 316 -10.53 4.31 18.18
N LEU A 317 -9.31 4.84 18.39
CA LEU A 317 -8.74 5.87 17.51
C LEU A 317 -8.50 5.32 16.11
N MET A 318 -7.92 4.11 15.98
CA MET A 318 -7.71 3.49 14.69
C MET A 318 -9.03 3.18 13.99
N ALA A 319 -10.04 2.72 14.72
CA ALA A 319 -11.38 2.49 14.16
C ALA A 319 -12.03 3.79 13.65
N ALA A 320 -11.88 4.89 14.38
CA ALA A 320 -12.37 6.21 13.95
C ALA A 320 -11.63 6.71 12.70
N ILE A 321 -10.31 6.57 12.65
CA ILE A 321 -9.49 6.92 11.46
C ILE A 321 -9.91 6.09 10.25
N GLU A 322 -10.06 4.78 10.41
CA GLU A 322 -10.48 3.87 9.34
C GLU A 322 -11.87 4.22 8.80
N CYS A 323 -12.82 4.48 9.70
CA CYS A 323 -14.18 4.89 9.33
C CYS A 323 -14.18 6.21 8.55
N ALA A 324 -13.43 7.20 9.02
CA ALA A 324 -13.31 8.49 8.36
C ALA A 324 -12.66 8.37 6.96
N LEU A 325 -11.56 7.61 6.83
CA LEU A 325 -10.91 7.37 5.54
C LEU A 325 -11.84 6.65 4.55
N LYS A 326 -12.58 5.61 4.99
CA LYS A 326 -13.57 4.92 4.15
C LYS A 326 -14.68 5.88 3.68
N SER A 327 -15.17 6.74 4.58
CA SER A 327 -16.17 7.75 4.23
C SER A 327 -15.66 8.75 3.19
N LEU A 328 -14.41 9.20 3.32
CA LEU A 328 -13.78 10.12 2.35
C LEU A 328 -13.59 9.44 0.98
N LEU A 329 -13.14 8.19 0.94
CA LEU A 329 -12.99 7.43 -0.30
C LEU A 329 -14.35 7.21 -0.99
N GLU A 330 -15.41 6.93 -0.23
CA GLU A 330 -16.76 6.76 -0.78
C GLU A 330 -17.32 8.06 -1.34
N LYS A 331 -17.10 9.20 -0.69
CA LYS A 331 -17.48 10.53 -1.23
C LYS A 331 -16.85 10.82 -2.60
N ASN A 332 -15.63 10.34 -2.83
CA ASN A 332 -14.93 10.50 -4.11
C ASN A 332 -15.37 9.52 -5.20
N ARG A 333 -16.27 8.59 -4.88
CA ARG A 333 -16.69 7.56 -5.83
C ARG A 333 -17.46 8.12 -7.03
N SER A 334 -18.18 9.22 -6.85
CA SER A 334 -18.89 9.92 -7.92
C SER A 334 -17.97 10.51 -9.00
N GLU A 335 -16.71 10.72 -8.70
CA GLU A 335 -15.70 11.24 -9.64
C GLU A 335 -15.17 10.17 -10.60
N CYS A 336 -15.45 8.89 -10.33
CA CYS A 336 -14.96 7.79 -11.15
C CYS A 336 -15.82 7.56 -12.36
N VAL A 337 -15.17 7.33 -13.47
CA VAL A 337 -15.82 6.96 -14.73
C VAL A 337 -15.96 5.45 -14.78
N MET A 338 -17.24 4.99 -14.90
CA MET A 338 -17.53 3.57 -15.12
C MET A 338 -17.16 3.17 -16.53
N TYR A 339 -16.49 2.03 -16.68
CA TYR A 339 -16.23 1.42 -17.96
C TYR A 339 -17.46 0.66 -18.45
N ASP A 340 -17.91 0.94 -19.69
CA ASP A 340 -19.07 0.29 -20.26
C ASP A 340 -18.70 -1.06 -20.90
N ILE A 341 -18.88 -2.12 -20.14
CA ILE A 341 -18.59 -3.49 -20.59
C ILE A 341 -19.45 -3.89 -21.80
N LYS A 342 -20.67 -3.33 -21.93
CA LYS A 342 -21.63 -3.70 -23.00
C LYS A 342 -21.29 -3.08 -24.35
N LYS A 343 -20.62 -1.95 -24.39
CA LYS A 343 -20.20 -1.32 -25.66
C LYS A 343 -19.12 -2.10 -26.39
N ALA A 344 -18.42 -2.99 -25.70
CA ALA A 344 -17.25 -3.69 -26.21
C ALA A 344 -17.52 -5.15 -26.64
N THR A 345 -18.76 -5.64 -26.55
CA THR A 345 -19.10 -7.02 -26.95
C THR A 345 -20.07 -7.08 -28.12
N PRO A 346 -19.67 -7.61 -29.26
CA PRO A 346 -20.60 -8.01 -30.33
C PRO A 346 -21.14 -9.45 -30.15
N SER A 347 -21.34 -9.98 -28.98
CA SER A 347 -22.16 -11.17 -28.73
C SER A 347 -22.13 -11.59 -27.26
N GLU A 348 -23.32 -11.78 -26.73
CA GLU A 348 -23.54 -12.40 -25.43
C GLU A 348 -23.01 -13.84 -25.41
N SER A 349 -21.93 -14.12 -24.70
CA SER A 349 -21.75 -15.39 -23.99
C SER A 349 -20.49 -15.36 -23.13
N SER A 350 -20.69 -15.67 -21.86
CA SER A 350 -19.67 -16.13 -20.90
C SER A 350 -18.73 -15.09 -20.30
N LEU A 351 -19.25 -14.34 -19.32
CA LEU A 351 -18.45 -14.04 -18.12
C LEU A 351 -18.45 -15.32 -17.27
N PRO A 352 -17.29 -15.89 -16.90
CA PRO A 352 -17.26 -16.99 -15.94
C PRO A 352 -17.68 -16.48 -14.58
N VAL A 353 -18.70 -17.14 -14.01
CA VAL A 353 -19.21 -16.96 -12.64
C VAL A 353 -18.16 -17.36 -11.60
#